data_6f3beac36a74146ea1112ab0f04f2403
#
_entry.id   6f3beac36a74146ea1112ab0f04f2403
#
_cell.length_a   1.000
_cell.length_b   1.000
_cell.length_c   1.000
_cell.angle_alpha   90.00
_cell.angle_beta   90.00
_cell.angle_gamma   90.00
#
_symmetry.space_group_name_H-M   'P 1'
#
loop_
_entity.id
_entity.type
_entity.pdbx_description
1 polymer ?
#
loop_
_entity_poly.entity_id
_entity_poly.type
_entity_poly.pdbx_seq_one_letter_code
_entity_poly.pdbx_strand_id
1 'polypeptide(L)'
;DAAYITSMYGCDNYCTYCIVPYVRGRERSREMSAIVAEAEALRDSGVKEIMLLGQNVNSYGKGLQTPVTFAQLLKALDDVGIPRIRFMTSHPKDLSDELIDVMAHSKHILPQFHLPVQHGNDEILRRMNRHYNRAQYLDRVRKLREAIPAIGLTTDIIVGFPGETEEQFQDTLSLVREVGYDSAFTFIYSPRTGTGAAKMPNQVPEDVSSRRIQELLKVQDECQKKALKRFIGTEEEVLVEGLSRRSDTDVSGHGLHGLSVTFPGTESDVGEIVRVKIVGAKNNTLTGERI
;
A
#
# COMPACT_ATOMS: atom_id res chain seq x y z
N ASP A 1 16.32 11.94 4.07
CA ASP A 1 15.23 12.62 3.38
C ASP A 1 14.59 11.67 2.36
N ALA A 2 13.28 11.80 2.19
CA ALA A 2 12.50 11.05 1.23
C ALA A 2 12.05 11.95 0.07
N ALA A 3 12.01 11.40 -1.15
CA ALA A 3 11.55 12.10 -2.34
C ALA A 3 10.48 11.27 -3.08
N TYR A 4 9.68 11.95 -3.90
CA TYR A 4 8.63 11.34 -4.70
C TYR A 4 9.00 11.42 -6.19
N ILE A 5 8.82 10.31 -6.90
CA ILE A 5 8.99 10.26 -8.36
C ILE A 5 7.67 9.81 -8.97
N THR A 6 7.08 10.63 -9.80
CA THR A 6 5.90 10.24 -10.58
C THR A 6 6.33 9.33 -11.72
N SER A 7 5.79 8.12 -11.77
CA SER A 7 6.10 7.12 -12.82
C SER A 7 5.10 7.15 -13.97
N MET A 8 3.82 7.45 -13.65
CA MET A 8 2.74 7.43 -14.61
C MET A 8 1.59 8.33 -14.19
N TYR A 9 0.71 8.65 -15.13
CA TYR A 9 -0.50 9.44 -14.94
C TYR A 9 -1.72 8.71 -15.50
N GLY A 10 -2.89 9.00 -14.94
CA GLY A 10 -4.17 8.48 -15.43
C GLY A 10 -4.43 7.02 -15.01
N CYS A 11 -5.61 6.53 -15.33
CA CYS A 11 -6.02 5.17 -15.00
C CYS A 11 -7.09 4.66 -15.96
N ASP A 12 -6.89 3.47 -16.50
CA ASP A 12 -7.81 2.81 -17.44
C ASP A 12 -8.68 1.73 -16.77
N ASN A 13 -8.71 1.64 -15.43
CA ASN A 13 -9.46 0.59 -14.74
C ASN A 13 -10.97 0.85 -14.69
N TYR A 14 -11.40 2.10 -14.73
CA TYR A 14 -12.81 2.49 -14.70
C TYR A 14 -13.61 1.80 -13.60
N CYS A 15 -13.03 1.69 -12.40
CA CYS A 15 -13.78 1.23 -11.23
C CYS A 15 -15.02 2.11 -11.07
N THR A 16 -16.19 1.49 -10.85
CA THR A 16 -17.48 2.20 -10.94
C THR A 16 -17.68 3.31 -9.94
N TYR A 17 -16.93 3.31 -8.85
CA TYR A 17 -16.93 4.34 -7.80
C TYR A 17 -15.89 5.45 -8.02
N CYS A 18 -14.98 5.30 -8.98
CA CYS A 18 -13.79 6.14 -9.10
C CYS A 18 -13.93 7.21 -10.19
N ILE A 19 -13.63 8.45 -9.82
CA ILE A 19 -13.66 9.58 -10.76
C ILE A 19 -12.34 9.78 -11.53
N VAL A 20 -11.26 9.12 -11.11
CA VAL A 20 -9.92 9.34 -11.64
C VAL A 20 -9.81 9.23 -13.16
N PRO A 21 -10.37 8.20 -13.84
CA PRO A 21 -10.29 8.11 -15.31
C PRO A 21 -10.86 9.35 -16.03
N TYR A 22 -11.86 9.98 -15.43
CA TYR A 22 -12.56 11.13 -16.03
C TYR A 22 -11.83 12.46 -15.80
N VAL A 23 -11.03 12.57 -14.74
CA VAL A 23 -10.33 13.81 -14.35
C VAL A 23 -8.83 13.77 -14.64
N ARG A 24 -8.20 12.59 -14.63
CA ARG A 24 -6.77 12.39 -14.93
C ARG A 24 -6.53 11.84 -16.33
N GLY A 25 -7.59 11.33 -16.99
CA GLY A 25 -7.51 10.75 -18.33
C GLY A 25 -6.90 9.35 -18.34
N ARG A 26 -6.54 8.92 -19.54
CA ARG A 26 -5.98 7.58 -19.81
C ARG A 26 -4.56 7.44 -19.24
N GLU A 27 -4.15 6.20 -19.03
CA GLU A 27 -2.81 5.88 -18.55
C GLU A 27 -1.73 6.34 -19.52
N ARG A 28 -0.74 7.04 -18.97
CA ARG A 28 0.46 7.52 -19.68
C ARG A 28 1.66 7.32 -18.76
N SER A 29 2.60 6.51 -19.20
CA SER A 29 3.83 6.27 -18.48
C SER A 29 4.91 7.26 -18.89
N ARG A 30 5.76 7.64 -17.94
CA ARG A 30 7.00 8.37 -18.25
C ARG A 30 8.05 7.38 -18.77
N GLU A 31 8.96 7.86 -19.63
CA GLU A 31 10.07 7.04 -20.12
C GLU A 31 10.94 6.53 -18.96
N MET A 32 11.30 5.26 -19.00
CA MET A 32 12.12 4.63 -17.95
C MET A 32 13.45 5.34 -17.76
N SER A 33 14.11 5.76 -18.85
CA SER A 33 15.36 6.50 -18.79
C SER A 33 15.26 7.82 -18.03
N ALA A 34 14.12 8.53 -18.17
CA ALA A 34 13.89 9.78 -17.46
C ALA A 34 13.67 9.55 -15.95
N ILE A 35 12.95 8.49 -15.57
CA ILE A 35 12.73 8.12 -14.17
C ILE A 35 14.07 7.69 -13.53
N VAL A 36 14.85 6.88 -14.20
CA VAL A 36 16.18 6.43 -13.73
C VAL A 36 17.11 7.62 -13.54
N ALA A 37 17.19 8.54 -14.52
CA ALA A 37 18.04 9.73 -14.41
C ALA A 37 17.60 10.63 -13.22
N GLU A 38 16.30 10.79 -12.99
CA GLU A 38 15.79 11.52 -11.81
C GLU A 38 16.20 10.82 -10.50
N ALA A 39 16.11 9.49 -10.43
CA ALA A 39 16.54 8.72 -9.29
C ALA A 39 18.04 8.84 -9.02
N GLU A 40 18.87 8.81 -10.07
CA GLU A 40 20.32 9.03 -9.97
C GLU A 40 20.66 10.41 -9.41
N ALA A 41 20.00 11.44 -9.90
CA ALA A 41 20.18 12.81 -9.41
C ALA A 41 19.77 12.95 -7.92
N LEU A 42 18.69 12.29 -7.52
CA LEU A 42 18.24 12.25 -6.10
C LEU A 42 19.25 11.50 -5.22
N ARG A 43 19.77 10.36 -5.69
CA ARG A 43 20.84 9.62 -4.99
C ARG A 43 22.06 10.51 -4.77
N ASP A 44 22.51 11.17 -5.81
CA ASP A 44 23.71 12.01 -5.78
C ASP A 44 23.54 13.26 -4.90
N SER A 45 22.29 13.69 -4.67
CA SER A 45 21.94 14.72 -3.69
C SER A 45 21.81 14.22 -2.25
N GLY A 46 21.99 12.92 -2.01
CA GLY A 46 21.93 12.32 -0.68
C GLY A 46 20.54 11.87 -0.22
N VAL A 47 19.56 11.79 -1.12
CA VAL A 47 18.22 11.25 -0.81
C VAL A 47 18.32 9.77 -0.47
N LYS A 48 17.73 9.35 0.64
CA LYS A 48 17.82 7.98 1.16
C LYS A 48 16.61 7.12 0.81
N GLU A 49 15.47 7.72 0.50
CA GLU A 49 14.26 7.01 0.11
C GLU A 49 13.55 7.68 -1.06
N ILE A 50 13.11 6.87 -2.03
CA ILE A 50 12.17 7.31 -3.06
C ILE A 50 10.87 6.54 -2.98
N MET A 51 9.76 7.24 -3.25
CA MET A 51 8.45 6.66 -3.44
C MET A 51 7.97 6.90 -4.85
N LEU A 52 7.69 5.82 -5.59
CA LEU A 52 7.08 5.91 -6.91
C LEU A 52 5.58 6.18 -6.78
N LEU A 53 5.11 7.17 -7.51
CA LEU A 53 3.71 7.59 -7.54
C LEU A 53 3.08 7.33 -8.91
N GLY A 54 1.79 7.04 -8.88
CA GLY A 54 0.92 6.89 -10.04
C GLY A 54 -0.48 6.48 -9.58
N GLN A 55 -1.45 6.48 -10.48
CA GLN A 55 -2.82 6.05 -10.17
C GLN A 55 -2.97 4.52 -10.17
N ASN A 56 -2.07 3.80 -10.85
CA ASN A 56 -1.94 2.35 -10.82
C ASN A 56 -0.52 1.99 -11.25
N VAL A 57 0.43 2.04 -10.32
CA VAL A 57 1.87 1.91 -10.66
C VAL A 57 2.23 0.58 -11.30
N ASN A 58 1.57 -0.52 -10.92
CA ASN A 58 1.89 -1.83 -11.52
C ASN A 58 1.39 -2.01 -12.96
N SER A 59 0.61 -1.10 -13.51
CA SER A 59 0.31 -1.06 -14.94
C SER A 59 1.30 -0.22 -15.75
N TYR A 60 2.36 0.31 -15.12
CA TYR A 60 3.40 1.08 -15.77
C TYR A 60 3.90 0.41 -17.06
N GLY A 61 4.18 1.23 -18.04
CA GLY A 61 4.70 0.82 -19.35
C GLY A 61 3.72 1.04 -20.50
N LYS A 62 2.45 1.30 -20.21
CA LYS A 62 1.46 1.61 -21.24
C LYS A 62 1.77 2.95 -21.93
N GLY A 63 1.66 2.96 -23.26
CA GLY A 63 1.88 4.13 -24.10
C GLY A 63 3.36 4.43 -24.40
N LEU A 64 4.28 3.63 -23.90
CA LEU A 64 5.70 3.73 -24.26
C LEU A 64 5.95 3.12 -25.65
N GLN A 65 6.89 3.69 -26.41
CA GLN A 65 7.30 3.15 -27.71
C GLN A 65 7.97 1.78 -27.58
N THR A 66 8.80 1.63 -26.55
CA THR A 66 9.39 0.34 -26.19
C THR A 66 8.63 -0.26 -25.02
N PRO A 67 8.07 -1.47 -25.16
CA PRO A 67 7.35 -2.12 -24.06
C PRO A 67 8.27 -2.33 -22.84
N VAL A 68 7.83 -1.84 -21.70
CA VAL A 68 8.51 -1.97 -20.40
C VAL A 68 7.49 -2.29 -19.33
N THR A 69 7.81 -3.24 -18.44
CA THR A 69 6.98 -3.56 -17.29
C THR A 69 7.35 -2.76 -16.05
N PHE A 70 6.45 -2.68 -15.09
CA PHE A 70 6.77 -2.08 -13.78
C PHE A 70 7.88 -2.84 -13.06
N ALA A 71 7.91 -4.16 -13.18
CA ALA A 71 8.99 -4.98 -12.65
C ALA A 71 10.36 -4.62 -13.24
N GLN A 72 10.43 -4.36 -14.54
CA GLN A 72 11.66 -3.91 -15.20
C GLN A 72 12.08 -2.51 -14.73
N LEU A 73 11.14 -1.59 -14.55
CA LEU A 73 11.42 -0.27 -13.96
C LEU A 73 11.99 -0.41 -12.54
N LEU A 74 11.37 -1.22 -11.69
CA LEU A 74 11.85 -1.43 -10.32
C LEU A 74 13.24 -2.03 -10.28
N LYS A 75 13.53 -3.00 -11.18
CA LYS A 75 14.88 -3.57 -11.28
C LYS A 75 15.91 -2.51 -11.68
N ALA A 76 15.61 -1.67 -12.65
CA ALA A 76 16.49 -0.58 -13.04
C ALA A 76 16.72 0.42 -11.89
N LEU A 77 15.71 0.71 -11.11
CA LEU A 77 15.80 1.58 -9.94
C LEU A 77 16.58 0.93 -8.78
N ASP A 78 16.44 -0.39 -8.59
CA ASP A 78 17.23 -1.13 -7.60
C ASP A 78 18.73 -1.01 -7.91
N ASP A 79 19.10 -1.06 -9.20
CA ASP A 79 20.48 -0.91 -9.68
C ASP A 79 21.03 0.52 -9.49
N VAL A 80 20.20 1.54 -9.35
CA VAL A 80 20.62 2.92 -9.04
C VAL A 80 21.27 3.00 -7.65
N GLY A 81 20.82 2.20 -6.70
CA GLY A 81 21.42 2.10 -5.37
C GLY A 81 20.95 3.16 -4.37
N ILE A 82 19.75 3.73 -4.52
CA ILE A 82 19.08 4.48 -3.45
C ILE A 82 18.74 3.47 -2.34
N PRO A 83 19.07 3.75 -1.07
CA PRO A 83 18.93 2.76 0.00
C PRO A 83 17.52 2.19 0.16
N ARG A 84 16.48 2.97 -0.13
CA ARG A 84 15.08 2.59 0.11
C ARG A 84 14.20 3.00 -1.09
N ILE A 85 13.51 2.02 -1.66
CA ILE A 85 12.56 2.23 -2.75
C ILE A 85 11.22 1.65 -2.35
N ARG A 86 10.18 2.45 -2.45
CA ARG A 86 8.79 2.02 -2.23
C ARG A 86 7.85 2.61 -3.27
N PHE A 87 6.66 2.08 -3.33
CA PHE A 87 5.62 2.54 -4.24
C PHE A 87 4.24 2.34 -3.62
N MET A 88 3.28 3.09 -4.09
CA MET A 88 1.88 2.99 -3.67
C MET A 88 0.93 3.01 -4.86
N THR A 89 -0.34 2.74 -4.59
CA THR A 89 -1.43 2.81 -5.58
C THR A 89 -1.29 1.73 -6.65
N SER A 90 -1.42 0.50 -6.22
CA SER A 90 -1.44 -0.67 -7.09
C SER A 90 -2.87 -1.20 -7.32
N HIS A 91 -3.02 -2.07 -8.31
CA HIS A 91 -4.26 -2.80 -8.54
C HIS A 91 -3.98 -4.30 -8.55
N PRO A 92 -4.75 -5.13 -7.82
CA PRO A 92 -4.50 -6.57 -7.70
C PRO A 92 -4.41 -7.31 -9.04
N LYS A 93 -5.18 -6.90 -10.07
CA LYS A 93 -5.13 -7.52 -11.40
C LYS A 93 -3.77 -7.37 -12.09
N ASP A 94 -3.02 -6.31 -11.76
CA ASP A 94 -1.73 -5.98 -12.38
C ASP A 94 -0.53 -6.43 -11.54
N LEU A 95 -0.76 -7.16 -10.45
CA LEU A 95 0.30 -7.79 -9.67
C LEU A 95 0.77 -9.05 -10.37
N SER A 96 1.91 -8.97 -11.07
CA SER A 96 2.50 -10.06 -11.83
C SER A 96 3.46 -10.92 -10.99
N ASP A 97 3.68 -12.15 -11.42
CA ASP A 97 4.70 -13.02 -10.81
C ASP A 97 6.12 -12.43 -10.99
N GLU A 98 6.38 -11.76 -12.13
CA GLU A 98 7.64 -11.04 -12.37
C GLU A 98 7.88 -9.93 -11.33
N LEU A 99 6.84 -9.15 -10.99
CA LEU A 99 6.94 -8.11 -9.98
C LEU A 99 7.26 -8.69 -8.60
N ILE A 100 6.59 -9.77 -8.21
CA ILE A 100 6.84 -10.47 -6.95
C ILE A 100 8.30 -10.98 -6.91
N ASP A 101 8.79 -11.58 -7.99
CA ASP A 101 10.15 -12.09 -8.10
C ASP A 101 11.19 -10.97 -7.98
N VAL A 102 11.01 -9.86 -8.67
CA VAL A 102 11.90 -8.69 -8.58
C VAL A 102 11.94 -8.16 -7.15
N MET A 103 10.80 -8.02 -6.48
CA MET A 103 10.77 -7.57 -5.08
C MET A 103 11.49 -8.54 -4.14
N ALA A 104 11.29 -9.85 -4.33
CA ALA A 104 11.90 -10.89 -3.49
C ALA A 104 13.43 -10.92 -3.58
N HIS A 105 14.01 -10.56 -4.73
CA HIS A 105 15.47 -10.59 -5.00
C HIS A 105 16.12 -9.20 -5.00
N SER A 106 15.36 -8.14 -4.76
CA SER A 106 15.88 -6.78 -4.70
C SER A 106 16.69 -6.51 -3.44
N LYS A 107 17.57 -5.50 -3.53
CA LYS A 107 18.38 -5.03 -2.41
C LYS A 107 17.78 -3.81 -1.72
N HIS A 108 17.08 -2.98 -2.48
CA HIS A 108 16.64 -1.65 -2.05
C HIS A 108 15.11 -1.46 -2.04
N ILE A 109 14.36 -2.37 -2.71
CA ILE A 109 12.89 -2.31 -2.71
C ILE A 109 12.40 -2.82 -1.36
N LEU A 110 11.65 -1.99 -0.66
CA LEU A 110 11.16 -2.33 0.67
C LEU A 110 10.14 -3.47 0.65
N PRO A 111 10.19 -4.41 1.62
CA PRO A 111 9.29 -5.55 1.71
C PRO A 111 7.91 -5.13 2.23
N GLN A 112 7.24 -4.28 1.50
CA GLN A 112 5.89 -3.80 1.78
C GLN A 112 5.08 -3.67 0.49
N PHE A 113 3.79 -3.95 0.56
CA PHE A 113 2.88 -3.85 -0.59
C PHE A 113 1.51 -3.32 -0.17
N HIS A 114 1.07 -2.28 -0.85
CA HIS A 114 -0.30 -1.79 -0.74
C HIS A 114 -1.14 -2.43 -1.83
N LEU A 115 -2.06 -3.33 -1.45
CA LEU A 115 -2.87 -4.15 -2.37
C LEU A 115 -4.37 -3.93 -2.10
N PRO A 116 -4.97 -2.88 -2.68
CA PRO A 116 -6.37 -2.51 -2.43
C PRO A 116 -7.34 -3.58 -2.90
N VAL A 117 -7.97 -4.29 -1.97
CA VAL A 117 -8.98 -5.29 -2.29
C VAL A 117 -10.34 -4.68 -2.58
N GLN A 118 -10.68 -3.59 -1.90
CA GLN A 118 -11.93 -2.84 -1.91
C GLN A 118 -13.11 -3.58 -1.26
N HIS A 119 -13.31 -4.87 -1.53
CA HIS A 119 -14.41 -5.67 -0.98
C HIS A 119 -14.06 -7.16 -0.90
N GLY A 120 -14.72 -7.90 -0.02
CA GLY A 120 -14.51 -9.34 0.16
C GLY A 120 -15.51 -10.24 -0.58
N ASN A 121 -16.51 -9.68 -1.27
CA ASN A 121 -17.55 -10.43 -1.98
C ASN A 121 -17.41 -10.29 -3.50
N ASP A 122 -17.49 -11.40 -4.22
CA ASP A 122 -17.27 -11.47 -5.67
C ASP A 122 -18.27 -10.64 -6.48
N GLU A 123 -19.55 -10.66 -6.09
CA GLU A 123 -20.59 -9.89 -6.79
C GLU A 123 -20.35 -8.38 -6.63
N ILE A 124 -19.99 -7.93 -5.44
CA ILE A 124 -19.65 -6.52 -5.21
C ILE A 124 -18.38 -6.14 -5.98
N LEU A 125 -17.35 -6.97 -5.98
CA LEU A 125 -16.13 -6.74 -6.78
C LEU A 125 -16.45 -6.63 -8.28
N ARG A 126 -17.34 -7.46 -8.79
CA ARG A 126 -17.83 -7.39 -10.18
C ARG A 126 -18.56 -6.06 -10.44
N ARG A 127 -19.43 -5.64 -9.55
CA ARG A 127 -20.17 -4.37 -9.66
C ARG A 127 -19.27 -3.15 -9.50
N MET A 128 -18.17 -3.28 -8.76
CA MET A 128 -17.10 -2.28 -8.67
C MET A 128 -16.21 -2.24 -9.93
N ASN A 129 -16.34 -3.19 -10.86
CA ASN A 129 -15.48 -3.34 -12.04
C ASN A 129 -14.00 -3.60 -11.67
N ARG A 130 -13.78 -4.48 -10.70
CA ARG A 130 -12.42 -4.73 -10.18
C ARG A 130 -11.61 -5.75 -10.98
N HIS A 131 -12.25 -6.56 -11.84
CA HIS A 131 -11.61 -7.55 -12.72
C HIS A 131 -10.83 -8.67 -12.02
N TYR A 132 -11.16 -8.97 -10.78
CA TYR A 132 -10.71 -10.13 -10.02
C TYR A 132 -11.80 -10.54 -9.02
N ASN A 133 -11.74 -11.78 -8.57
CA ASN A 133 -12.56 -12.30 -7.51
C ASN A 133 -11.75 -12.52 -6.22
N ARG A 134 -12.42 -12.89 -5.13
CA ARG A 134 -11.81 -13.15 -3.84
C ARG A 134 -10.69 -14.21 -3.93
N ALA A 135 -10.93 -15.32 -4.60
CA ALA A 135 -9.96 -16.41 -4.72
C ALA A 135 -8.68 -15.97 -5.45
N GLN A 136 -8.82 -15.20 -6.51
CA GLN A 136 -7.69 -14.62 -7.26
C GLN A 136 -6.90 -13.63 -6.39
N TYR A 137 -7.59 -12.80 -5.62
CA TYR A 137 -6.93 -11.87 -4.69
C TYR A 137 -6.14 -12.62 -3.61
N LEU A 138 -6.75 -13.62 -2.98
CA LEU A 138 -6.08 -14.44 -1.96
C LEU A 138 -4.88 -15.21 -2.53
N ASP A 139 -4.93 -15.66 -3.78
CA ASP A 139 -3.79 -16.26 -4.47
C ASP A 139 -2.63 -15.27 -4.62
N ARG A 140 -2.90 -14.01 -4.95
CA ARG A 140 -1.87 -12.96 -5.00
C ARG A 140 -1.23 -12.71 -3.63
N VAL A 141 -2.05 -12.64 -2.57
CA VAL A 141 -1.56 -12.50 -1.18
C VAL A 141 -0.68 -13.69 -0.79
N ARG A 142 -1.12 -14.91 -1.10
CA ARG A 142 -0.34 -16.12 -0.84
C ARG A 142 1.03 -16.08 -1.52
N LYS A 143 1.06 -15.76 -2.81
CA LYS A 143 2.32 -15.66 -3.59
C LYS A 143 3.26 -14.59 -3.04
N LEU A 144 2.74 -13.42 -2.66
CA LEU A 144 3.54 -12.37 -2.02
C LEU A 144 4.18 -12.88 -0.72
N ARG A 145 3.42 -13.54 0.13
CA ARG A 145 3.91 -14.05 1.43
C ARG A 145 4.84 -15.24 1.31
N GLU A 146 4.67 -16.08 0.30
CA GLU A 146 5.59 -17.17 0.02
C GLU A 146 6.95 -16.65 -0.47
N ALA A 147 6.95 -15.65 -1.35
CA ALA A 147 8.18 -15.04 -1.88
C ALA A 147 8.86 -14.11 -0.87
N ILE A 148 8.08 -13.41 -0.04
CA ILE A 148 8.55 -12.42 0.94
C ILE A 148 7.81 -12.65 2.26
N PRO A 149 8.23 -13.60 3.10
CA PRO A 149 7.45 -14.07 4.27
C PRO A 149 7.08 -12.98 5.28
N ALA A 150 7.92 -11.97 5.46
CA ALA A 150 7.71 -10.89 6.40
C ALA A 150 7.08 -9.64 5.77
N ILE A 151 6.58 -9.72 4.54
CA ILE A 151 6.06 -8.55 3.82
C ILE A 151 4.99 -7.80 4.62
N GLY A 152 5.12 -6.48 4.69
CA GLY A 152 4.07 -5.59 5.19
C GLY A 152 2.97 -5.47 4.14
N LEU A 153 1.73 -5.79 4.51
CA LEU A 153 0.59 -5.78 3.59
C LEU A 153 -0.49 -4.83 4.08
N THR A 154 -0.83 -3.87 3.24
CA THR A 154 -1.90 -2.91 3.49
C THR A 154 -2.95 -2.95 2.39
N THR A 155 -4.14 -2.45 2.66
CA THR A 155 -5.26 -2.47 1.72
C THR A 155 -6.17 -1.25 1.88
N ASP A 156 -7.06 -1.07 0.89
CA ASP A 156 -8.22 -0.19 0.97
C ASP A 156 -9.50 -1.02 0.96
N ILE A 157 -10.48 -0.62 1.75
CA ILE A 157 -11.79 -1.28 1.85
C ILE A 157 -12.90 -0.24 1.87
N ILE A 158 -13.92 -0.46 1.05
CA ILE A 158 -15.13 0.36 0.99
C ILE A 158 -16.31 -0.44 1.57
N VAL A 159 -17.00 0.14 2.55
CA VAL A 159 -18.28 -0.38 3.05
C VAL A 159 -19.45 0.44 2.51
N GLY A 160 -20.63 -0.16 2.46
CA GLY A 160 -21.83 0.55 2.03
C GLY A 160 -21.88 0.81 0.53
N PHE A 161 -21.17 0.03 -0.28
CA PHE A 161 -21.31 0.09 -1.73
C PHE A 161 -22.77 -0.17 -2.14
N PRO A 162 -23.33 0.51 -3.18
CA PRO A 162 -24.74 0.37 -3.56
C PRO A 162 -25.20 -1.09 -3.71
N GLY A 163 -26.23 -1.48 -2.97
CA GLY A 163 -26.77 -2.83 -2.94
C GLY A 163 -26.00 -3.86 -2.12
N GLU A 164 -24.99 -3.46 -1.38
CA GLU A 164 -24.31 -4.34 -0.43
C GLU A 164 -25.27 -4.88 0.61
N THR A 165 -25.40 -6.22 0.69
CA THR A 165 -26.17 -6.90 1.73
C THR A 165 -25.34 -7.12 2.99
N GLU A 166 -25.99 -7.51 4.09
CA GLU A 166 -25.28 -7.84 5.32
C GLU A 166 -24.36 -9.04 5.14
N GLU A 167 -24.80 -10.08 4.43
CA GLU A 167 -24.02 -11.26 4.12
C GLU A 167 -22.76 -10.90 3.30
N GLN A 168 -22.90 -10.02 2.31
CA GLN A 168 -21.78 -9.54 1.50
C GLN A 168 -20.80 -8.71 2.32
N PHE A 169 -21.28 -7.91 3.26
CA PHE A 169 -20.42 -7.20 4.22
C PHE A 169 -19.67 -8.18 5.12
N GLN A 170 -20.33 -9.24 5.61
CA GLN A 170 -19.67 -10.27 6.43
C GLN A 170 -18.55 -10.99 5.64
N ASP A 171 -18.69 -11.14 4.33
CA ASP A 171 -17.61 -11.64 3.46
C ASP A 171 -16.37 -10.75 3.51
N THR A 172 -16.54 -9.43 3.58
CA THR A 172 -15.42 -8.48 3.78
C THR A 172 -14.75 -8.70 5.12
N LEU A 173 -15.50 -8.83 6.21
CA LEU A 173 -14.91 -9.10 7.53
C LEU A 173 -14.16 -10.42 7.57
N SER A 174 -14.70 -11.45 6.94
CA SER A 174 -14.04 -12.77 6.85
C SER A 174 -12.74 -12.69 6.05
N LEU A 175 -12.70 -11.93 4.97
CA LEU A 175 -11.48 -11.69 4.20
C LEU A 175 -10.41 -10.98 5.04
N VAL A 176 -10.78 -9.95 5.78
CA VAL A 176 -9.86 -9.19 6.64
C VAL A 176 -9.23 -10.12 7.69
N ARG A 177 -10.03 -10.99 8.31
CA ARG A 177 -9.52 -11.98 9.26
C ARG A 177 -8.59 -13.00 8.61
N GLU A 178 -8.91 -13.46 7.42
CA GLU A 178 -8.13 -14.44 6.67
C GLU A 178 -6.79 -13.88 6.21
N VAL A 179 -6.76 -12.66 5.69
CA VAL A 179 -5.53 -11.99 5.24
C VAL A 179 -4.70 -11.49 6.42
N GLY A 180 -5.31 -10.88 7.42
CA GLY A 180 -4.60 -10.32 8.57
C GLY A 180 -3.70 -9.15 8.17
N TYR A 181 -4.28 -8.08 7.61
CA TYR A 181 -3.53 -6.91 7.17
C TYR A 181 -2.80 -6.20 8.30
N ASP A 182 -1.61 -5.67 8.00
CA ASP A 182 -0.86 -4.80 8.90
C ASP A 182 -1.54 -3.44 9.11
N SER A 183 -2.22 -2.95 8.07
CA SER A 183 -3.07 -1.77 8.13
C SER A 183 -4.12 -1.80 7.01
N ALA A 184 -5.24 -1.13 7.22
CA ALA A 184 -6.26 -0.93 6.20
C ALA A 184 -6.78 0.50 6.24
N PHE A 185 -6.91 1.11 5.08
CA PHE A 185 -7.65 2.35 4.90
C PHE A 185 -9.09 1.99 4.60
N THR A 186 -10.00 2.43 5.45
CA THR A 186 -11.42 2.06 5.40
C THR A 186 -12.26 3.28 5.10
N PHE A 187 -13.22 3.11 4.19
CA PHE A 187 -14.07 4.19 3.71
C PHE A 187 -15.54 3.76 3.69
N ILE A 188 -16.43 4.67 4.02
CA ILE A 188 -17.83 4.56 3.63
C ILE A 188 -17.93 5.02 2.18
N TYR A 189 -18.63 4.25 1.34
CA TYR A 189 -18.91 4.65 -0.02
C TYR A 189 -19.51 6.06 -0.06
N SER A 190 -18.94 6.90 -0.90
CA SER A 190 -19.44 8.27 -1.14
C SER A 190 -19.66 8.46 -2.64
N PRO A 191 -20.89 8.79 -3.07
CA PRO A 191 -21.19 9.00 -4.48
C PRO A 191 -20.34 10.13 -5.08
N ARG A 192 -19.73 9.87 -6.23
CA ARG A 192 -19.00 10.87 -7.02
C ARG A 192 -19.79 11.14 -8.29
N THR A 193 -20.20 12.38 -8.50
CA THR A 193 -20.97 12.79 -9.69
C THR A 193 -20.27 12.35 -10.97
N GLY A 194 -21.01 11.72 -11.86
CA GLY A 194 -20.49 11.21 -13.16
C GLY A 194 -20.00 9.77 -13.11
N THR A 195 -19.84 9.15 -11.96
CA THR A 195 -19.43 7.74 -11.83
C THR A 195 -20.61 6.78 -12.01
N GLY A 196 -20.31 5.54 -12.42
CA GLY A 196 -21.34 4.49 -12.58
C GLY A 196 -22.03 4.15 -11.26
N ALA A 197 -21.28 4.02 -10.19
CA ALA A 197 -21.83 3.67 -8.87
C ALA A 197 -22.78 4.73 -8.30
N ALA A 198 -22.58 6.02 -8.62
CA ALA A 198 -23.47 7.08 -8.19
C ALA A 198 -24.91 6.94 -8.77
N LYS A 199 -25.05 6.23 -9.89
CA LYS A 199 -26.34 5.98 -10.58
C LYS A 199 -26.95 4.64 -10.22
N MET A 200 -26.28 3.80 -9.45
CA MET A 200 -26.78 2.48 -9.06
C MET A 200 -27.97 2.61 -8.11
N PRO A 201 -29.00 1.74 -8.25
CA PRO A 201 -30.08 1.66 -7.28
C PRO A 201 -29.60 1.06 -5.95
N ASN A 202 -30.50 1.05 -4.97
CA ASN A 202 -30.27 0.41 -3.67
C ASN A 202 -29.04 0.99 -2.92
N GLN A 203 -28.93 2.30 -2.91
CA GLN A 203 -27.96 2.99 -2.06
C GLN A 203 -28.13 2.56 -0.60
N VAL A 204 -27.04 2.21 0.08
CA VAL A 204 -27.09 1.75 1.46
C VAL A 204 -27.38 2.92 2.39
N PRO A 205 -28.32 2.83 3.34
CA PRO A 205 -28.60 3.88 4.31
C PRO A 205 -27.36 4.25 5.14
N GLU A 206 -27.26 5.52 5.50
CA GLU A 206 -26.10 6.06 6.23
C GLU A 206 -25.89 5.39 7.60
N ASP A 207 -26.94 5.09 8.33
CA ASP A 207 -26.88 4.40 9.62
C ASP A 207 -26.33 2.98 9.47
N VAL A 208 -26.69 2.27 8.41
CA VAL A 208 -26.18 0.94 8.09
C VAL A 208 -24.70 1.01 7.74
N SER A 209 -24.30 1.93 6.89
CA SER A 209 -22.89 2.13 6.51
C SER A 209 -22.03 2.53 7.73
N SER A 210 -22.55 3.39 8.59
CA SER A 210 -21.88 3.82 9.82
C SER A 210 -21.68 2.66 10.80
N ARG A 211 -22.67 1.79 10.95
CA ARG A 211 -22.53 0.56 11.75
C ARG A 211 -21.48 -0.37 11.15
N ARG A 212 -21.52 -0.60 9.84
CA ARG A 212 -20.60 -1.50 9.14
C ARG A 212 -19.15 -1.04 9.22
N ILE A 213 -18.87 0.26 9.07
CA ILE A 213 -17.50 0.73 9.20
C ILE A 213 -16.96 0.60 10.62
N GLN A 214 -17.79 0.79 11.65
CA GLN A 214 -17.37 0.58 13.04
C GLN A 214 -17.04 -0.89 13.32
N GLU A 215 -17.82 -1.81 12.78
CA GLU A 215 -17.56 -3.24 12.89
C GLU A 215 -16.26 -3.64 12.15
N LEU A 216 -16.05 -3.12 10.94
CA LEU A 216 -14.83 -3.33 10.17
C LEU A 216 -13.59 -2.80 10.90
N LEU A 217 -13.66 -1.59 11.46
CA LEU A 217 -12.56 -0.98 12.22
C LEU A 217 -12.18 -1.83 13.43
N LYS A 218 -13.17 -2.40 14.14
CA LYS A 218 -12.90 -3.30 15.27
C LYS A 218 -12.18 -4.57 14.82
N VAL A 219 -12.64 -5.22 13.76
CA VAL A 219 -12.01 -6.43 13.21
C VAL A 219 -10.59 -6.15 12.73
N GLN A 220 -10.39 -5.03 12.03
CA GLN A 220 -9.08 -4.64 11.53
C GLN A 220 -8.10 -4.30 12.68
N ASP A 221 -8.57 -3.63 13.74
CA ASP A 221 -7.75 -3.35 14.92
C ASP A 221 -7.26 -4.64 15.62
N GLU A 222 -8.13 -5.63 15.74
CA GLU A 222 -7.76 -6.95 16.27
C GLU A 222 -6.70 -7.64 15.39
N CYS A 223 -6.88 -7.62 14.07
CA CYS A 223 -5.92 -8.18 13.11
C CYS A 223 -4.58 -7.45 13.15
N GLN A 224 -4.60 -6.14 13.19
CA GLN A 224 -3.39 -5.30 13.21
C GLN A 224 -2.59 -5.54 14.49
N LYS A 225 -3.23 -5.58 15.65
CA LYS A 225 -2.57 -5.90 16.94
C LYS A 225 -1.89 -7.26 16.90
N LYS A 226 -2.53 -8.26 16.28
CA LYS A 226 -1.94 -9.60 16.10
C LYS A 226 -0.77 -9.55 15.10
N ALA A 227 -0.92 -8.83 14.00
CA ALA A 227 0.11 -8.73 12.96
C ALA A 227 1.38 -8.03 13.47
N LEU A 228 1.25 -6.98 14.27
CA LEU A 228 2.39 -6.25 14.84
C LEU A 228 3.27 -7.10 15.76
N LYS A 229 2.68 -8.07 16.45
CA LYS A 229 3.43 -8.93 17.39
C LYS A 229 4.53 -9.76 16.72
N ARG A 230 4.40 -10.05 15.41
CA ARG A 230 5.43 -10.82 14.68
C ARG A 230 6.77 -10.10 14.56
N PHE A 231 6.76 -8.78 14.70
CA PHE A 231 7.98 -7.97 14.62
C PHE A 231 8.73 -7.87 15.96
N ILE A 232 8.10 -8.21 17.09
CA ILE A 232 8.76 -8.16 18.39
C ILE A 232 9.93 -9.15 18.41
N GLY A 233 11.12 -8.66 18.76
CA GLY A 233 12.37 -9.42 18.74
C GLY A 233 13.11 -9.41 17.41
N THR A 234 12.56 -8.80 16.35
CA THR A 234 13.23 -8.61 15.06
C THR A 234 14.03 -7.32 15.04
N GLU A 235 14.92 -7.20 14.07
CA GLU A 235 15.64 -5.97 13.77
C GLU A 235 14.96 -5.23 12.61
N GLU A 236 14.89 -3.90 12.70
CA GLU A 236 14.38 -3.03 11.67
C GLU A 236 15.39 -1.91 11.36
N GLU A 237 15.47 -1.54 10.08
CA GLU A 237 16.11 -0.31 9.65
C GLU A 237 15.05 0.77 9.52
N VAL A 238 15.18 1.83 10.32
CA VAL A 238 14.19 2.91 10.40
C VAL A 238 14.78 4.17 9.79
N LEU A 239 14.10 4.73 8.78
CA LEU A 239 14.37 6.09 8.32
C LEU A 239 13.67 7.05 9.30
N VAL A 240 14.45 7.82 10.02
CA VAL A 240 13.95 8.75 11.04
C VAL A 240 13.35 9.98 10.38
N GLU A 241 12.08 10.24 10.65
CA GLU A 241 11.32 11.34 10.03
C GLU A 241 11.22 12.58 10.94
N GLY A 242 11.34 12.39 12.24
CA GLY A 242 11.25 13.48 13.20
C GLY A 242 11.24 13.04 14.65
N LEU A 243 11.13 14.02 15.54
CA LEU A 243 10.89 13.76 16.96
C LEU A 243 9.51 13.13 17.18
N SER A 244 9.40 12.26 18.16
CA SER A 244 8.13 11.65 18.53
C SER A 244 7.15 12.71 19.05
N ARG A 245 5.90 12.66 18.61
CA ARG A 245 4.85 13.55 19.11
C ARG A 245 4.44 13.28 20.56
N ARG A 246 4.91 12.17 21.14
CA ARG A 246 4.50 11.68 22.46
C ARG A 246 5.61 11.66 23.50
N SER A 247 6.84 11.98 23.09
CA SER A 247 8.03 11.95 23.96
C SER A 247 9.08 12.89 23.41
N ASP A 248 9.68 13.69 24.26
CA ASP A 248 10.77 14.62 23.92
C ASP A 248 12.15 13.91 23.83
N THR A 249 12.20 12.64 24.21
CA THR A 249 13.42 11.82 24.22
C THR A 249 13.45 10.77 23.13
N ASP A 250 12.39 10.69 22.32
CA ASP A 250 12.25 9.68 21.28
C ASP A 250 12.13 10.31 19.90
N VAL A 251 12.56 9.55 18.91
CA VAL A 251 12.35 9.81 17.49
C VAL A 251 11.39 8.80 16.90
N SER A 252 10.79 9.15 15.79
CA SER A 252 9.89 8.28 15.04
C SER A 252 10.22 8.26 13.55
N GLY A 253 9.95 7.14 12.93
CA GLY A 253 10.12 6.95 11.49
C GLY A 253 9.42 5.69 11.01
N HIS A 254 9.72 5.26 9.80
CA HIS A 254 9.17 4.05 9.20
C HIS A 254 10.24 2.98 9.01
N GLY A 255 9.93 1.76 9.46
CA GLY A 255 10.71 0.57 9.21
C GLY A 255 10.61 0.08 7.76
N LEU A 256 11.31 -1.01 7.44
CA LEU A 256 11.32 -1.63 6.12
C LEU A 256 9.92 -2.10 5.67
N HIS A 257 9.11 -2.56 6.60
CA HIS A 257 7.78 -3.13 6.34
C HIS A 257 6.65 -2.08 6.33
N GLY A 258 6.99 -0.78 6.33
CA GLY A 258 6.02 0.32 6.28
C GLY A 258 5.35 0.64 7.61
N LEU A 259 5.83 0.08 8.72
CA LEU A 259 5.29 0.31 10.05
C LEU A 259 6.02 1.45 10.75
N SER A 260 5.25 2.27 11.48
CA SER A 260 5.84 3.29 12.35
C SER A 260 6.62 2.66 13.50
N VAL A 261 7.81 3.18 13.75
CA VAL A 261 8.69 2.77 14.84
C VAL A 261 9.09 3.99 15.65
N THR A 262 8.99 3.89 16.98
CA THR A 262 9.44 4.91 17.91
C THR A 262 10.54 4.32 18.80
N PHE A 263 11.63 5.05 19.00
CA PHE A 263 12.75 4.62 19.81
C PHE A 263 13.53 5.83 20.35
N PRO A 264 14.35 5.66 21.41
CA PRO A 264 15.15 6.74 21.96
C PRO A 264 16.12 7.33 20.93
N GLY A 265 16.11 8.65 20.79
CA GLY A 265 16.96 9.36 19.83
C GLY A 265 16.82 10.87 19.95
N THR A 266 17.55 11.59 19.13
CA THR A 266 17.63 13.05 19.13
C THR A 266 17.35 13.64 17.75
N GLU A 267 17.19 14.95 17.68
CA GLU A 267 16.99 15.68 16.44
C GLU A 267 18.10 15.42 15.38
N SER A 268 19.31 15.12 15.82
CA SER A 268 20.43 14.78 14.93
C SER A 268 20.24 13.46 14.17
N ASP A 269 19.31 12.61 14.60
CA ASP A 269 18.98 11.35 13.92
C ASP A 269 17.99 11.56 12.77
N VAL A 270 17.35 12.72 12.67
CA VAL A 270 16.37 13.00 11.61
C VAL A 270 17.02 12.95 10.23
N GLY A 271 16.43 12.17 9.32
CA GLY A 271 16.98 11.89 8.00
C GLY A 271 18.00 10.75 7.96
N GLU A 272 18.37 10.17 9.11
CA GLU A 272 19.27 9.03 9.15
C GLU A 272 18.51 7.69 9.15
N ILE A 273 19.18 6.64 8.65
CA ILE A 273 18.70 5.26 8.75
C ILE A 273 19.36 4.64 9.97
N VAL A 274 18.55 4.26 10.95
CA VAL A 274 19.01 3.72 12.24
C VAL A 274 18.53 2.28 12.38
N ARG A 275 19.43 1.38 12.78
CA ARG A 275 19.07 0.00 13.13
C ARG A 275 18.54 -0.07 14.54
N VAL A 276 17.41 -0.73 14.71
CA VAL A 276 16.75 -0.89 15.99
C VAL A 276 16.27 -2.33 16.17
N LYS A 277 16.28 -2.81 17.41
CA LYS A 277 15.61 -4.04 17.80
C LYS A 277 14.21 -3.71 18.27
N ILE A 278 13.20 -4.37 17.71
CA ILE A 278 11.81 -4.16 18.12
C ILE A 278 11.56 -4.90 19.44
N VAL A 279 11.16 -4.16 20.46
CA VAL A 279 10.94 -4.67 21.82
C VAL A 279 9.48 -4.69 22.23
N GLY A 280 8.61 -4.01 21.49
CA GLY A 280 7.19 -3.96 21.78
C GLY A 280 6.36 -3.34 20.67
N ALA A 281 5.04 -3.32 20.88
CA ALA A 281 4.06 -2.68 20.02
C ALA A 281 2.98 -2.03 20.88
N LYS A 282 2.61 -0.79 20.56
CA LYS A 282 1.54 -0.05 21.24
C LYS A 282 0.85 0.89 20.27
N ASN A 283 -0.49 0.86 20.26
CA ASN A 283 -1.29 1.78 19.44
C ASN A 283 -0.82 1.84 17.97
N ASN A 284 -0.71 0.68 17.33
CA ASN A 284 -0.30 0.53 15.93
C ASN A 284 1.12 1.06 15.61
N THR A 285 1.96 1.21 16.62
CA THR A 285 3.34 1.64 16.50
C THR A 285 4.24 0.62 17.17
N LEU A 286 5.34 0.27 16.51
CA LEU A 286 6.40 -0.55 17.10
C LEU A 286 7.28 0.33 17.99
N THR A 287 7.79 -0.25 19.08
CA THR A 287 8.79 0.38 19.93
C THR A 287 10.10 -0.37 19.81
N GLY A 288 11.20 0.35 19.70
CA GLY A 288 12.52 -0.21 19.48
C GLY A 288 13.58 0.30 20.44
N GLU A 289 14.70 -0.39 20.43
CA GLU A 289 15.95 0.00 21.08
C GLU A 289 17.04 0.02 20.02
N ARG A 290 17.89 1.05 20.07
CA ARG A 290 19.01 1.22 19.14
C ARG A 290 20.05 0.11 19.31
N ILE A 291 20.58 -0.43 18.20
CA ILE A 291 21.62 -1.47 18.16
C ILE A 291 22.83 -1.04 17.35
#